data_349c0d54be3e1afe3605d9a551b5147c
#
_entry.id   349c0d54be3e1afe3605d9a551b5147c
#
_cell.length_a   1.000
_cell.length_b   1.000
_cell.length_c   1.000
_cell.angle_alpha   90.00
_cell.angle_beta   90.00
_cell.angle_gamma   90.00
#
_symmetry.space_group_name_H-M   'P 1'
#
loop_
_entity.id
_entity.type
_entity.pdbx_description
1 polymer ?
#
loop_
_entity_poly.entity_id
_entity_poly.type
_entity_poly.pdbx_seq_one_letter_code
_entity_poly.pdbx_strand_id
1 'polypeptide(L)'
;EQEDSITGIGAAINYTDEGILLTGVLAGGGAEDVGLQAGDVIIAIEGESCAPAGGAHRALLVGEASTYVNVTVRHADGREEDYRIERHLVEIHNTSTALWDGGIAYIDCDSFGSDTGTYFAQGIQDYDDDAHIFVVDIRNNTGGVTSSAVYSTGTFTGPAALLYLRDKAGTYRQSANYYDALTEDPVIVLTNAYSASAAEIFAADIRDCGAGILLGGRTYGKGVAQVVYNWMTHPSLFDGDALKITAYRFYSADGNTNDLIGVFPTLLVNSNLAQDVAKLLAEEEPSRPEGYLRLGLNGWYFYVDLDKAQAEEYQAAFSDLLSALPPDVDIAIGAGSLWVETTAREVVETYGGENFQSRWFSDVADSPYADAINTLATYGILNGDSSGNFNPSGELTRSQLCALMAQA
;
A
#
# COMPACT_ATOMS: atom_id res chain seq x y z
N GLU A 1 18.23 9.26 -0.85
CA GLU A 1 17.32 10.14 -1.58
C GLU A 1 16.86 9.35 -2.79
N GLN A 2 15.57 9.16 -2.93
CA GLN A 2 14.99 8.72 -4.18
C GLN A 2 15.01 9.93 -5.09
N GLU A 3 15.62 9.80 -6.27
CA GLU A 3 15.67 10.91 -7.22
C GLU A 3 14.26 11.06 -7.79
N ASP A 4 13.60 12.19 -7.54
CA ASP A 4 12.30 12.54 -8.09
C ASP A 4 12.40 12.92 -9.59
N SER A 5 13.61 12.87 -10.14
CA SER A 5 13.91 13.09 -11.55
C SER A 5 15.12 12.28 -11.98
N ILE A 6 15.16 11.87 -13.21
CA ILE A 6 16.29 11.23 -13.85
C ILE A 6 16.63 11.91 -15.17
N THR A 7 17.91 12.13 -15.44
CA THR A 7 18.34 12.60 -16.75
C THR A 7 18.76 11.41 -17.60
N GLY A 8 17.98 11.09 -18.61
CA GLY A 8 18.20 9.94 -19.48
C GLY A 8 17.20 9.86 -20.62
N ILE A 9 17.05 8.67 -21.20
CA ILE A 9 16.12 8.44 -22.33
C ILE A 9 14.64 8.46 -21.92
N GLY A 10 14.31 8.43 -20.61
CA GLY A 10 12.91 8.45 -20.12
C GLY A 10 12.20 7.11 -20.35
N ALA A 11 12.77 6.00 -19.88
CA ALA A 11 12.14 4.69 -19.96
C ALA A 11 12.36 3.86 -18.69
N ALA A 12 11.33 3.12 -18.28
CA ALA A 12 11.43 2.04 -17.31
C ALA A 12 11.97 0.79 -18.00
N ILE A 13 12.93 0.09 -17.37
CA ILE A 13 13.69 -0.97 -18.03
C ILE A 13 13.85 -2.23 -17.17
N ASN A 14 13.93 -3.39 -17.84
CA ASN A 14 14.40 -4.64 -17.26
C ASN A 14 15.58 -5.20 -18.06
N TYR A 15 16.48 -5.92 -17.39
CA TYR A 15 17.60 -6.59 -18.04
C TYR A 15 17.20 -7.99 -18.47
N THR A 16 17.52 -8.35 -19.72
CA THR A 16 17.27 -9.67 -20.28
C THR A 16 18.54 -10.21 -20.97
N ASP A 17 18.53 -11.49 -21.31
CA ASP A 17 19.60 -12.11 -22.08
C ASP A 17 19.68 -11.56 -23.52
N GLU A 18 18.61 -10.97 -24.02
CA GLU A 18 18.51 -10.42 -25.38
C GLU A 18 18.85 -8.92 -25.46
N GLY A 19 18.86 -8.22 -24.33
CA GLY A 19 19.07 -6.77 -24.24
C GLY A 19 18.27 -6.12 -23.11
N ILE A 20 18.05 -4.82 -23.23
CA ILE A 20 17.29 -4.02 -22.27
C ILE A 20 15.85 -3.93 -22.75
N LEU A 21 14.95 -4.62 -22.05
CA LEU A 21 13.51 -4.56 -22.29
C LEU A 21 12.95 -3.24 -21.72
N LEU A 22 12.25 -2.48 -22.54
CA LEU A 22 11.45 -1.34 -22.07
C LEU A 22 10.14 -1.86 -21.46
N THR A 23 9.94 -1.62 -20.19
CA THR A 23 8.70 -1.98 -19.47
C THR A 23 7.70 -0.83 -19.44
N GLY A 24 8.16 0.39 -19.74
CA GLY A 24 7.35 1.59 -19.89
C GLY A 24 8.16 2.73 -20.50
N VAL A 25 7.48 3.71 -21.05
CA VAL A 25 8.06 4.96 -21.57
C VAL A 25 7.45 6.10 -20.76
N LEU A 26 8.29 7.00 -20.27
CA LEU A 26 7.91 8.11 -19.42
C LEU A 26 7.56 9.32 -20.26
N ALA A 27 6.48 10.00 -19.90
CA ALA A 27 6.05 11.23 -20.55
C ALA A 27 7.12 12.32 -20.49
N GLY A 28 7.35 13.01 -21.58
CA GLY A 28 8.40 14.04 -21.71
C GLY A 28 9.81 13.46 -21.84
N GLY A 29 9.97 12.16 -21.98
CA GLY A 29 11.25 11.49 -22.19
C GLY A 29 11.61 11.35 -23.67
N GLY A 30 12.92 11.34 -24.00
CA GLY A 30 13.37 11.20 -25.38
C GLY A 30 12.98 9.88 -26.05
N ALA A 31 12.71 8.81 -25.29
CA ALA A 31 12.15 7.57 -25.82
C ALA A 31 10.72 7.75 -26.34
N GLU A 32 9.90 8.58 -25.66
CA GLU A 32 8.57 8.95 -26.13
C GLU A 32 8.64 9.75 -27.43
N ASP A 33 9.55 10.74 -27.51
CA ASP A 33 9.71 11.60 -28.69
C ASP A 33 10.01 10.82 -29.95
N VAL A 34 10.73 9.69 -29.84
CA VAL A 34 11.06 8.83 -31.00
C VAL A 34 10.04 7.68 -31.16
N GLY A 35 8.99 7.62 -30.35
CA GLY A 35 7.89 6.68 -30.50
C GLY A 35 8.15 5.27 -30.00
N LEU A 36 9.12 5.07 -29.11
CA LEU A 36 9.35 3.77 -28.46
C LEU A 36 8.20 3.43 -27.51
N GLN A 37 7.99 2.13 -27.29
CA GLN A 37 6.87 1.63 -26.50
C GLN A 37 7.33 0.54 -25.52
N ALA A 38 6.48 0.25 -24.53
CA ALA A 38 6.66 -0.92 -23.68
C ALA A 38 6.63 -2.20 -24.53
N GLY A 39 7.57 -3.12 -24.27
CA GLY A 39 7.79 -4.33 -25.06
C GLY A 39 8.93 -4.23 -26.08
N ASP A 40 9.41 -3.03 -26.40
CA ASP A 40 10.60 -2.84 -27.22
C ASP A 40 11.87 -3.27 -26.45
N VAL A 41 12.87 -3.80 -27.17
CA VAL A 41 14.14 -4.26 -26.58
C VAL A 41 15.31 -3.50 -27.22
N ILE A 42 16.06 -2.76 -26.41
CA ILE A 42 17.34 -2.18 -26.85
C ILE A 42 18.38 -3.28 -26.90
N ILE A 43 18.86 -3.61 -28.09
CA ILE A 43 19.82 -4.69 -28.35
C ILE A 43 21.27 -4.20 -28.54
N ALA A 44 21.46 -2.92 -28.89
CA ALA A 44 22.78 -2.28 -28.94
C ALA A 44 22.70 -0.82 -28.49
N ILE A 45 23.81 -0.31 -27.94
CA ILE A 45 24.00 1.10 -27.53
C ILE A 45 25.35 1.54 -28.10
N GLU A 46 25.37 2.71 -28.80
CA GLU A 46 26.54 3.26 -29.50
C GLU A 46 27.22 2.21 -30.40
N GLY A 47 26.45 1.31 -31.01
CA GLY A 47 26.91 0.25 -31.89
C GLY A 47 27.47 -1.01 -31.20
N GLU A 48 27.55 -1.01 -29.88
CA GLU A 48 27.99 -2.19 -29.10
C GLU A 48 26.76 -2.95 -28.59
N SER A 49 26.79 -4.30 -28.75
CA SER A 49 25.70 -5.16 -28.26
C SER A 49 25.56 -5.06 -26.76
N CYS A 50 24.32 -4.92 -26.29
CA CYS A 50 23.99 -4.95 -24.87
C CYS A 50 23.35 -6.28 -24.42
N ALA A 51 23.55 -7.35 -25.12
CA ALA A 51 23.09 -8.70 -24.76
C ALA A 51 24.28 -9.57 -24.24
N PRO A 52 24.17 -10.18 -23.02
CA PRO A 52 23.12 -9.98 -22.02
C PRO A 52 23.22 -8.61 -21.35
N ALA A 53 22.05 -8.01 -21.09
CA ALA A 53 22.00 -6.66 -20.49
C ALA A 53 22.39 -6.65 -19.02
N GLY A 54 22.84 -5.48 -18.55
CA GLY A 54 23.23 -5.27 -17.16
C GLY A 54 23.41 -3.79 -16.81
N GLY A 55 23.73 -3.51 -15.55
CA GLY A 55 23.83 -2.15 -15.02
C GLY A 55 24.81 -1.23 -15.74
N ALA A 56 25.88 -1.78 -16.33
CA ALA A 56 26.84 -1.00 -17.14
C ALA A 56 26.18 -0.41 -18.40
N HIS A 57 25.25 -1.13 -19.02
CA HIS A 57 24.50 -0.66 -20.18
C HIS A 57 23.48 0.44 -19.79
N ARG A 58 22.85 0.32 -18.60
CA ARG A 58 21.99 1.38 -18.07
C ARG A 58 22.72 2.70 -17.94
N ALA A 59 23.99 2.67 -17.50
CA ALA A 59 24.79 3.89 -17.32
C ALA A 59 25.00 4.65 -18.64
N LEU A 60 24.86 3.99 -19.80
CA LEU A 60 24.96 4.63 -21.12
C LEU A 60 23.65 5.31 -21.54
N LEU A 61 22.52 4.92 -20.96
CA LEU A 61 21.19 5.50 -21.25
C LEU A 61 20.91 6.77 -20.44
N VAL A 62 21.63 6.96 -19.33
CA VAL A 62 21.59 8.19 -18.52
C VAL A 62 22.76 9.10 -18.90
N GLY A 63 22.68 10.39 -18.54
CA GLY A 63 23.74 11.36 -18.86
C GLY A 63 23.25 12.80 -18.70
N GLU A 64 24.00 13.76 -19.19
CA GLU A 64 23.59 15.18 -19.15
C GLU A 64 22.38 15.44 -20.05
N ALA A 65 21.46 16.33 -19.62
CA ALA A 65 20.31 16.73 -20.41
C ALA A 65 20.75 17.36 -21.74
N SER A 66 19.92 17.19 -22.78
CA SER A 66 20.19 17.64 -24.14
C SER A 66 21.40 17.00 -24.82
N THR A 67 21.89 15.88 -24.27
CA THR A 67 22.84 14.99 -24.96
C THR A 67 22.10 13.84 -25.63
N TYR A 68 22.75 13.14 -26.55
CA TYR A 68 22.13 12.07 -27.33
C TYR A 68 22.80 10.75 -27.07
N VAL A 69 22.03 9.67 -27.26
CA VAL A 69 22.52 8.29 -27.31
C VAL A 69 21.94 7.59 -28.55
N ASN A 70 22.77 6.82 -29.25
CA ASN A 70 22.32 6.02 -30.37
C ASN A 70 22.04 4.61 -29.89
N VAL A 71 20.87 4.07 -30.19
CA VAL A 71 20.45 2.73 -29.80
C VAL A 71 19.88 1.97 -31.00
N THR A 72 20.10 0.67 -31.03
CA THR A 72 19.38 -0.24 -31.93
C THR A 72 18.29 -0.92 -31.12
N VAL A 73 17.06 -0.83 -31.57
CA VAL A 73 15.88 -1.36 -30.88
C VAL A 73 15.25 -2.46 -31.73
N ARG A 74 14.91 -3.56 -31.09
CA ARG A 74 14.05 -4.61 -31.66
C ARG A 74 12.63 -4.41 -31.11
N HIS A 75 11.69 -4.17 -32.01
CA HIS A 75 10.27 -4.04 -31.70
C HIS A 75 9.59 -5.39 -31.45
N ALA A 76 8.41 -5.37 -30.85
CA ALA A 76 7.63 -6.57 -30.57
C ALA A 76 7.26 -7.37 -31.83
N ASP A 77 7.22 -6.73 -33.00
CA ASP A 77 7.01 -7.39 -34.32
C ASP A 77 8.30 -7.97 -34.94
N GLY A 78 9.43 -7.83 -34.25
CA GLY A 78 10.74 -8.35 -34.68
C GLY A 78 11.53 -7.42 -35.60
N ARG A 79 11.03 -6.25 -35.98
CA ARG A 79 11.80 -5.24 -36.74
C ARG A 79 12.90 -4.66 -35.86
N GLU A 80 14.06 -4.44 -36.46
CA GLU A 80 15.18 -3.73 -35.83
C GLU A 80 15.34 -2.37 -36.48
N GLU A 81 15.47 -1.34 -35.65
CA GLU A 81 15.57 0.05 -36.11
C GLU A 81 16.54 0.83 -35.22
N ASP A 82 17.28 1.75 -35.82
CA ASP A 82 18.23 2.60 -35.13
C ASP A 82 17.56 3.93 -34.74
N TYR A 83 17.73 4.31 -33.48
CA TYR A 83 17.23 5.56 -32.92
C TYR A 83 18.36 6.40 -32.36
N ARG A 84 18.24 7.70 -32.51
CA ARG A 84 19.04 8.70 -31.81
C ARG A 84 18.14 9.41 -30.81
N ILE A 85 18.31 9.07 -29.54
CA ILE A 85 17.43 9.50 -28.45
C ILE A 85 18.11 10.65 -27.68
N GLU A 86 17.40 11.77 -27.50
CA GLU A 86 17.84 12.84 -26.63
C GLU A 86 17.63 12.45 -25.17
N ARG A 87 18.58 12.77 -24.28
CA ARG A 87 18.41 12.61 -22.85
C ARG A 87 17.71 13.84 -22.29
N HIS A 88 16.56 13.63 -21.70
CA HIS A 88 15.79 14.66 -21.02
C HIS A 88 15.92 14.54 -19.52
N LEU A 89 15.75 15.64 -18.80
CA LEU A 89 15.39 15.59 -17.39
C LEU A 89 13.91 15.20 -17.33
N VAL A 90 13.65 13.98 -16.84
CA VAL A 90 12.29 13.45 -16.70
C VAL A 90 11.95 13.40 -15.23
N GLU A 91 10.86 14.01 -14.84
CA GLU A 91 10.32 13.90 -13.49
C GLU A 91 9.71 12.50 -13.31
N ILE A 92 10.06 11.84 -12.22
CA ILE A 92 9.50 10.54 -11.85
C ILE A 92 8.40 10.80 -10.84
N HIS A 93 7.15 10.75 -11.30
CA HIS A 93 6.03 10.86 -10.39
C HIS A 93 5.80 9.52 -9.69
N ASN A 94 6.05 9.51 -8.39
CA ASN A 94 5.81 8.34 -7.52
C ASN A 94 4.37 8.30 -7.01
N THR A 95 3.54 9.25 -7.44
CA THR A 95 2.16 9.39 -7.00
C THR A 95 1.32 9.82 -8.20
N SER A 96 0.19 9.15 -8.38
CA SER A 96 -0.83 9.53 -9.36
C SER A 96 -2.20 9.56 -8.71
N THR A 97 -3.10 10.38 -9.25
CA THR A 97 -4.44 10.57 -8.70
C THR A 97 -5.50 10.40 -9.77
N ALA A 98 -6.65 9.87 -9.40
CA ALA A 98 -7.78 9.69 -10.29
C ALA A 98 -9.10 9.75 -9.49
N LEU A 99 -10.16 10.19 -10.13
CA LEU A 99 -11.52 10.03 -9.62
C LEU A 99 -12.12 8.78 -10.25
N TRP A 100 -12.50 7.80 -9.41
CA TRP A 100 -13.24 6.62 -9.85
C TRP A 100 -14.75 6.89 -9.83
N ASP A 101 -15.49 6.07 -10.56
CA ASP A 101 -16.94 6.11 -10.53
C ASP A 101 -17.47 5.95 -9.10
N GLY A 102 -18.54 6.67 -8.78
CA GLY A 102 -19.14 6.66 -7.45
C GLY A 102 -18.52 7.64 -6.45
N GLY A 103 -17.73 8.63 -6.92
CA GLY A 103 -17.17 9.66 -6.01
C GLY A 103 -16.06 9.14 -5.10
N ILE A 104 -15.18 8.28 -5.63
CA ILE A 104 -14.04 7.72 -4.92
C ILE A 104 -12.76 8.36 -5.45
N ALA A 105 -12.07 9.15 -4.66
CA ALA A 105 -10.76 9.67 -5.03
C ALA A 105 -9.68 8.61 -4.79
N TYR A 106 -8.94 8.25 -5.84
CA TYR A 106 -7.88 7.25 -5.78
C TYR A 106 -6.50 7.91 -5.89
N ILE A 107 -5.62 7.57 -4.96
CA ILE A 107 -4.23 8.00 -4.93
C ILE A 107 -3.36 6.75 -4.98
N ASP A 108 -2.62 6.56 -6.07
CA ASP A 108 -1.60 5.54 -6.19
C ASP A 108 -0.25 6.12 -5.77
N CYS A 109 0.42 5.47 -4.82
CA CYS A 109 1.69 5.93 -4.28
C CYS A 109 2.71 4.80 -4.30
N ASP A 110 3.55 4.76 -5.33
CA ASP A 110 4.58 3.74 -5.54
C ASP A 110 5.75 3.85 -4.55
N SER A 111 6.05 5.09 -4.10
CA SER A 111 7.08 5.35 -3.11
C SER A 111 6.95 6.76 -2.53
N PHE A 112 7.57 6.99 -1.36
CA PHE A 112 7.59 8.31 -0.74
C PHE A 112 8.84 9.09 -1.18
N GLY A 113 8.71 9.88 -2.27
CA GLY A 113 9.67 10.86 -2.74
C GLY A 113 9.61 12.15 -1.92
N SER A 114 10.42 13.15 -2.26
CA SER A 114 10.44 14.44 -1.55
C SER A 114 9.19 15.28 -1.83
N ASP A 115 8.54 15.05 -2.93
CA ASP A 115 7.37 15.77 -3.46
C ASP A 115 6.03 15.04 -3.21
N THR A 116 6.05 13.77 -2.80
CA THR A 116 4.85 12.94 -2.59
C THR A 116 3.78 13.64 -1.77
N GLY A 117 4.15 14.31 -0.68
CA GLY A 117 3.19 15.05 0.12
C GLY A 117 2.50 16.20 -0.62
N THR A 118 3.18 16.82 -1.60
CA THR A 118 2.58 17.86 -2.46
C THR A 118 1.55 17.24 -3.40
N TYR A 119 1.85 16.06 -3.99
CA TYR A 119 0.88 15.34 -4.83
C TYR A 119 -0.33 14.85 -4.04
N PHE A 120 -0.14 14.40 -2.80
CA PHE A 120 -1.26 14.06 -1.91
C PHE A 120 -2.16 15.28 -1.67
N ALA A 121 -1.56 16.42 -1.28
CA ALA A 121 -2.32 17.65 -1.06
C ALA A 121 -3.06 18.10 -2.31
N GLN A 122 -2.41 18.04 -3.48
CA GLN A 122 -3.03 18.41 -4.74
C GLN A 122 -4.17 17.46 -5.11
N GLY A 123 -3.95 16.14 -5.01
CA GLY A 123 -4.98 15.13 -5.33
C GLY A 123 -6.21 15.23 -4.43
N ILE A 124 -6.03 15.56 -3.13
CA ILE A 124 -7.14 15.83 -2.24
C ILE A 124 -7.88 17.09 -2.69
N GLN A 125 -7.17 18.20 -2.93
CA GLN A 125 -7.80 19.46 -3.36
C GLN A 125 -8.51 19.37 -4.71
N ASP A 126 -8.00 18.52 -5.62
CA ASP A 126 -8.61 18.36 -6.95
C ASP A 126 -9.93 17.58 -6.89
N TYR A 127 -10.14 16.72 -5.87
CA TYR A 127 -11.28 15.82 -5.80
C TYR A 127 -12.15 15.95 -4.54
N ASP A 128 -11.81 16.77 -3.55
CA ASP A 128 -12.53 16.89 -2.29
C ASP A 128 -14.02 17.27 -2.46
N ASP A 129 -14.32 18.12 -3.46
CA ASP A 129 -15.71 18.51 -3.77
C ASP A 129 -16.52 17.39 -4.49
N ASP A 130 -15.85 16.45 -5.14
CA ASP A 130 -16.44 15.39 -5.98
C ASP A 130 -16.38 14.01 -5.36
N ALA A 131 -15.55 13.83 -4.33
CA ALA A 131 -15.37 12.57 -3.61
C ALA A 131 -16.04 12.63 -2.23
N HIS A 132 -16.38 11.47 -1.70
CA HIS A 132 -16.84 11.28 -0.31
C HIS A 132 -15.95 10.29 0.45
N ILE A 133 -14.94 9.75 -0.21
CA ILE A 133 -13.97 8.80 0.35
C ILE A 133 -12.69 8.81 -0.49
N PHE A 134 -11.57 8.60 0.19
CA PHE A 134 -10.26 8.46 -0.45
C PHE A 134 -9.78 7.00 -0.37
N VAL A 135 -9.22 6.48 -1.46
CA VAL A 135 -8.53 5.19 -1.49
C VAL A 135 -7.06 5.47 -1.82
N VAL A 136 -6.17 5.15 -0.89
CA VAL A 136 -4.72 5.33 -1.08
C VAL A 136 -4.05 3.97 -1.23
N ASP A 137 -3.49 3.69 -2.40
CA ASP A 137 -2.80 2.44 -2.68
C ASP A 137 -1.30 2.57 -2.42
N ILE A 138 -0.82 1.87 -1.40
CA ILE A 138 0.60 1.75 -1.07
C ILE A 138 1.07 0.29 -1.16
N ARG A 139 0.35 -0.54 -1.89
CA ARG A 139 0.81 -1.92 -2.16
C ARG A 139 2.10 -1.85 -2.98
N ASN A 140 3.08 -2.67 -2.62
CA ASN A 140 4.43 -2.70 -3.19
C ASN A 140 5.29 -1.45 -2.93
N ASN A 141 4.80 -0.46 -2.21
CA ASN A 141 5.56 0.72 -1.81
C ASN A 141 6.59 0.37 -0.73
N THR A 142 7.87 0.37 -1.08
CA THR A 142 8.96 0.00 -0.15
C THR A 142 9.38 1.13 0.79
N GLY A 143 8.63 2.24 0.79
CA GLY A 143 8.88 3.41 1.63
C GLY A 143 9.60 4.53 0.88
N GLY A 144 10.48 5.23 1.57
CA GLY A 144 11.21 6.37 1.03
C GLY A 144 11.50 7.41 2.11
N VAL A 145 11.17 8.67 1.83
CA VAL A 145 11.41 9.82 2.71
C VAL A 145 10.38 9.87 3.85
N THR A 146 10.84 9.69 5.08
CA THR A 146 9.95 9.65 6.26
C THR A 146 9.19 10.95 6.51
N SER A 147 9.82 12.11 6.24
CA SER A 147 9.13 13.42 6.37
C SER A 147 8.00 13.59 5.36
N SER A 148 8.15 12.99 4.19
CA SER A 148 7.09 12.99 3.17
C SER A 148 5.90 12.14 3.62
N ALA A 149 6.15 10.95 4.20
CA ALA A 149 5.09 10.14 4.78
C ALA A 149 4.33 10.89 5.89
N VAL A 150 5.07 11.55 6.80
CA VAL A 150 4.46 12.37 7.87
C VAL A 150 3.60 13.49 7.29
N TYR A 151 4.08 14.18 6.26
CA TYR A 151 3.30 15.24 5.62
C TYR A 151 2.06 14.70 4.90
N SER A 152 2.21 13.61 4.13
CA SER A 152 1.07 12.95 3.45
C SER A 152 0.04 12.43 4.46
N THR A 153 0.46 11.86 5.59
CA THR A 153 -0.46 11.46 6.67
C THR A 153 -1.21 12.68 7.22
N GLY A 154 -0.49 13.78 7.44
CA GLY A 154 -1.05 15.01 7.99
C GLY A 154 -2.15 15.64 7.13
N THR A 155 -2.19 15.36 5.82
CA THR A 155 -3.26 15.85 4.94
C THR A 155 -4.63 15.23 5.28
N PHE A 156 -4.64 14.05 5.89
CA PHE A 156 -5.86 13.36 6.34
C PHE A 156 -6.12 13.51 7.85
N THR A 157 -5.05 13.51 8.66
CA THR A 157 -5.20 13.45 10.12
C THR A 157 -5.30 14.82 10.79
N GLY A 158 -4.85 15.88 10.10
CA GLY A 158 -4.69 17.19 10.72
C GLY A 158 -3.52 17.24 11.73
N PRO A 159 -3.59 18.17 12.74
CA PRO A 159 -2.51 18.34 13.72
C PRO A 159 -2.35 17.11 14.61
N ALA A 160 -1.22 16.39 14.44
CA ALA A 160 -0.92 15.20 15.22
C ALA A 160 0.60 14.95 15.32
N ALA A 161 1.01 14.26 16.38
CA ALA A 161 2.35 13.70 16.48
C ALA A 161 2.35 12.34 15.80
N LEU A 162 3.04 12.21 14.67
CA LEU A 162 2.90 11.09 13.75
C LEU A 162 4.09 10.12 13.78
N LEU A 163 5.27 10.57 14.20
CA LEU A 163 6.47 9.73 14.16
C LEU A 163 7.34 10.00 15.38
N TYR A 164 7.68 8.95 16.10
CA TYR A 164 8.69 8.99 17.14
C TYR A 164 9.90 8.14 16.74
N LEU A 165 11.09 8.74 16.74
CA LEU A 165 12.36 8.10 16.49
C LEU A 165 13.13 7.92 17.79
N ARG A 166 13.45 6.68 18.16
CA ARG A 166 14.23 6.36 19.37
C ARG A 166 15.62 5.90 18.98
N ASP A 167 16.64 6.57 19.50
CA ASP A 167 18.03 6.18 19.31
C ASP A 167 18.49 5.10 20.33
N LYS A 168 19.73 4.64 20.17
CA LYS A 168 20.35 3.62 21.05
C LYS A 168 20.47 4.11 22.52
N ALA A 169 20.57 5.42 22.75
CA ALA A 169 20.65 5.99 24.10
C ALA A 169 19.29 6.10 24.77
N GLY A 170 18.21 5.82 24.03
CA GLY A 170 16.84 5.96 24.52
C GLY A 170 16.26 7.36 24.35
N THR A 171 16.94 8.23 23.60
CA THR A 171 16.44 9.57 23.29
C THR A 171 15.41 9.50 22.18
N TYR A 172 14.29 10.19 22.39
CA TYR A 172 13.22 10.30 21.39
C TYR A 172 13.31 11.62 20.62
N ARG A 173 13.05 11.52 19.31
CA ARG A 173 12.76 12.66 18.44
C ARG A 173 11.36 12.46 17.90
N GLN A 174 10.60 13.54 17.80
CA GLN A 174 9.22 13.53 17.32
C GLN A 174 9.14 14.30 16.01
N SER A 175 8.36 13.78 15.07
CA SER A 175 7.88 14.52 13.90
C SER A 175 6.34 14.63 14.01
N ALA A 176 5.81 15.80 13.70
CA ALA A 176 4.40 16.09 13.83
C ALA A 176 3.91 16.92 12.65
N ASN A 177 2.64 16.74 12.30
CA ASN A 177 1.92 17.70 11.48
C ASN A 177 1.30 18.78 12.38
N TYR A 178 1.31 20.04 11.93
CA TYR A 178 0.73 21.19 12.63
C TYR A 178 -0.35 21.89 11.82
N TYR A 179 -0.64 21.40 10.62
CA TYR A 179 -1.65 21.96 9.72
C TYR A 179 -2.94 21.18 9.83
N ASP A 180 -4.05 21.84 9.55
CA ASP A 180 -5.36 21.18 9.51
C ASP A 180 -5.40 20.12 8.41
N ALA A 181 -6.28 19.14 8.56
CA ALA A 181 -6.57 18.17 7.51
C ALA A 181 -7.12 18.89 6.27
N LEU A 182 -6.86 18.36 5.10
CA LEU A 182 -7.35 18.90 3.84
C LEU A 182 -8.72 18.37 3.45
N THR A 183 -9.15 17.29 4.09
CA THR A 183 -10.48 16.69 3.93
C THR A 183 -11.02 16.21 5.26
N GLU A 184 -12.35 16.11 5.38
CA GLU A 184 -13.05 15.51 6.52
C GLU A 184 -13.52 14.08 6.19
N ASP A 185 -13.25 13.59 4.97
CA ASP A 185 -13.68 12.28 4.50
C ASP A 185 -12.72 11.16 4.93
N PRO A 186 -13.24 9.92 5.11
CA PRO A 186 -12.42 8.78 5.51
C PRO A 186 -11.49 8.32 4.40
N VAL A 187 -10.38 7.68 4.79
CA VAL A 187 -9.45 7.07 3.85
C VAL A 187 -9.36 5.55 4.02
N ILE A 188 -9.39 4.81 2.92
CA ILE A 188 -9.06 3.38 2.87
C ILE A 188 -7.64 3.24 2.32
N VAL A 189 -6.71 2.70 3.10
CA VAL A 189 -5.33 2.47 2.67
C VAL A 189 -5.15 1.02 2.28
N LEU A 190 -4.73 0.78 1.03
CA LEU A 190 -4.45 -0.56 0.53
C LEU A 190 -2.99 -0.95 0.82
N THR A 191 -2.80 -2.09 1.49
CA THR A 191 -1.49 -2.57 1.93
C THR A 191 -1.20 -3.99 1.46
N ASN A 192 0.09 -4.35 1.40
CA ASN A 192 0.53 -5.73 1.23
C ASN A 192 1.89 -5.98 1.91
N ALA A 193 2.39 -7.21 1.82
CA ALA A 193 3.66 -7.63 2.44
C ALA A 193 4.91 -6.89 1.90
N TYR A 194 4.79 -6.10 0.84
CA TYR A 194 5.87 -5.27 0.29
C TYR A 194 5.76 -3.80 0.69
N SER A 195 4.65 -3.38 1.29
CA SER A 195 4.53 -2.05 1.90
C SER A 195 5.48 -1.95 3.08
N ALA A 196 6.49 -1.06 3.03
CA ALA A 196 7.58 -1.06 4.00
C ALA A 196 8.03 0.34 4.41
N SER A 197 8.63 0.48 5.62
CA SER A 197 9.32 1.70 6.06
C SER A 197 8.40 2.93 6.12
N ALA A 198 8.63 3.97 5.29
CA ALA A 198 7.79 5.18 5.24
C ALA A 198 6.32 4.86 4.92
N ALA A 199 6.06 3.86 4.08
CA ALA A 199 4.71 3.36 3.80
C ALA A 199 4.04 2.78 5.05
N GLU A 200 4.82 2.15 5.94
CA GLU A 200 4.31 1.63 7.20
C GLU A 200 4.04 2.73 8.24
N ILE A 201 4.81 3.83 8.20
CA ILE A 201 4.53 5.02 9.02
C ILE A 201 3.17 5.60 8.58
N PHE A 202 2.99 5.85 7.28
CA PHE A 202 1.74 6.35 6.73
C PHE A 202 0.55 5.46 7.11
N ALA A 203 0.64 4.14 6.85
CA ALA A 203 -0.41 3.20 7.15
C ALA A 203 -0.77 3.17 8.65
N ALA A 204 0.25 3.02 9.52
CA ALA A 204 0.02 2.96 10.95
C ALA A 204 -0.66 4.23 11.46
N ASP A 205 -0.19 5.39 11.05
CA ASP A 205 -0.70 6.66 11.57
C ASP A 205 -2.10 7.01 11.06
N ILE A 206 -2.46 6.65 9.82
CA ILE A 206 -3.86 6.76 9.33
C ILE A 206 -4.80 5.97 10.24
N ARG A 207 -4.44 4.73 10.58
CA ARG A 207 -5.25 3.88 11.47
C ARG A 207 -5.25 4.41 12.91
N ASP A 208 -4.07 4.72 13.46
CA ASP A 208 -3.89 5.07 14.86
C ASP A 208 -4.48 6.45 15.20
N CYS A 209 -4.49 7.37 14.23
CA CYS A 209 -5.17 8.68 14.36
C CYS A 209 -6.67 8.64 14.04
N GLY A 210 -7.20 7.49 13.60
CA GLY A 210 -8.62 7.36 13.29
C GLY A 210 -9.04 8.08 12.00
N ALA A 211 -8.12 8.38 11.08
CA ALA A 211 -8.45 9.03 9.81
C ALA A 211 -9.07 8.08 8.78
N GLY A 212 -8.98 6.76 9.00
CA GLY A 212 -9.54 5.77 8.10
C GLY A 212 -9.17 4.35 8.50
N ILE A 213 -9.21 3.44 7.53
CA ILE A 213 -8.93 2.01 7.72
C ILE A 213 -7.82 1.51 6.82
N LEU A 214 -7.21 0.41 7.21
CA LEU A 214 -6.26 -0.34 6.39
C LEU A 214 -6.91 -1.61 5.84
N LEU A 215 -6.71 -1.88 4.57
CA LEU A 215 -7.30 -2.99 3.84
C LEU A 215 -6.22 -3.75 3.05
N GLY A 216 -6.18 -5.06 3.16
CA GLY A 216 -5.21 -5.87 2.42
C GLY A 216 -4.38 -6.77 3.29
N GLY A 217 -3.09 -6.93 2.98
CA GLY A 217 -2.15 -7.76 3.70
C GLY A 217 -1.40 -7.01 4.80
N ARG A 218 -0.90 -7.75 5.79
CA ARG A 218 0.05 -7.24 6.78
C ARG A 218 1.31 -6.73 6.07
N THR A 219 1.84 -5.58 6.49
CA THR A 219 3.00 -4.95 5.87
C THR A 219 4.32 -5.65 6.22
N TYR A 220 5.43 -5.19 5.66
CA TYR A 220 6.73 -5.86 5.71
C TYR A 220 7.35 -5.97 7.11
N GLY A 221 7.21 -4.93 7.95
CA GLY A 221 7.82 -4.89 9.29
C GLY A 221 9.20 -4.26 9.35
N LYS A 222 9.46 -3.20 8.57
CA LYS A 222 10.69 -2.40 8.68
C LYS A 222 10.47 -1.21 9.59
N GLY A 223 10.64 -1.42 10.90
CA GLY A 223 10.46 -0.40 11.95
C GLY A 223 11.75 0.33 12.34
N VAL A 224 12.74 0.41 11.44
CA VAL A 224 14.02 1.07 11.69
C VAL A 224 14.37 2.09 10.62
N ALA A 225 15.01 3.19 11.04
CA ALA A 225 15.48 4.26 10.15
C ALA A 225 17.02 4.34 10.13
N GLN A 226 17.55 4.58 8.92
CA GLN A 226 18.97 4.74 8.68
C GLN A 226 19.35 6.22 8.53
N VAL A 227 20.57 6.53 8.90
CA VAL A 227 21.24 7.80 8.63
C VAL A 227 22.37 7.55 7.65
N VAL A 228 22.49 8.43 6.65
CA VAL A 228 23.61 8.41 5.70
C VAL A 228 24.60 9.49 6.10
N TYR A 229 25.83 9.07 6.37
CA TYR A 229 26.98 9.94 6.58
C TYR A 229 27.81 9.95 5.32
N ASN A 230 28.05 11.11 4.74
CA ASN A 230 28.83 11.29 3.51
C ASN A 230 29.59 12.60 3.55
N TRP A 231 30.31 12.93 2.48
CA TRP A 231 31.09 14.15 2.38
C TRP A 231 30.27 15.44 2.53
N MET A 232 28.98 15.44 2.15
CA MET A 232 28.10 16.61 2.32
C MET A 232 27.73 16.84 3.80
N THR A 233 27.51 15.75 4.54
CA THR A 233 27.12 15.82 5.97
C THR A 233 28.34 15.85 6.89
N HIS A 234 29.45 15.19 6.51
CA HIS A 234 30.66 15.04 7.30
C HIS A 234 31.92 15.13 6.41
N PRO A 235 32.21 16.31 5.82
CA PRO A 235 33.31 16.46 4.84
C PRO A 235 34.71 16.15 5.39
N SER A 236 34.88 16.21 6.72
CA SER A 236 36.17 15.87 7.36
C SER A 236 36.41 14.36 7.50
N LEU A 237 35.39 13.53 7.32
CA LEU A 237 35.46 12.07 7.52
C LEU A 237 35.31 11.28 6.25
N PHE A 238 34.73 11.87 5.21
CA PHE A 238 34.37 11.18 3.96
C PHE A 238 34.90 11.95 2.75
N ASP A 239 35.51 11.22 1.83
CA ASP A 239 36.04 11.72 0.55
C ASP A 239 35.48 10.83 -0.59
N GLY A 240 34.23 11.12 -0.98
CA GLY A 240 33.53 10.36 -2.02
C GLY A 240 32.77 9.12 -1.53
N ASP A 241 33.11 8.57 -0.37
CA ASP A 241 32.40 7.43 0.22
C ASP A 241 31.17 7.86 1.01
N ALA A 242 30.29 6.89 1.32
CA ALA A 242 29.15 7.09 2.19
C ALA A 242 28.99 5.89 3.14
N LEU A 243 28.54 6.18 4.37
CA LEU A 243 28.23 5.17 5.38
C LEU A 243 26.75 5.27 5.75
N LYS A 244 25.98 4.22 5.50
CA LYS A 244 24.57 4.09 5.89
C LYS A 244 24.46 3.24 7.14
N ILE A 245 23.96 3.82 8.24
CA ILE A 245 23.86 3.16 9.55
C ILE A 245 22.43 3.19 10.04
N THR A 246 21.91 2.06 10.54
CA THR A 246 20.67 2.02 11.31
C THR A 246 20.89 2.74 12.65
N ALA A 247 20.20 3.87 12.82
CA ALA A 247 20.39 4.76 13.96
C ALA A 247 19.17 4.83 14.88
N TYR A 248 17.98 4.59 14.35
CA TYR A 248 16.74 4.75 15.07
C TYR A 248 15.80 3.57 14.87
N ARG A 249 14.98 3.29 15.90
CA ARG A 249 13.72 2.58 15.77
C ARG A 249 12.61 3.62 15.75
N PHE A 250 11.59 3.41 14.91
CA PHE A 250 10.45 4.30 14.85
C PHE A 250 9.18 3.68 15.45
N TYR A 251 8.27 4.55 15.86
CA TYR A 251 7.00 4.24 16.48
C TYR A 251 5.94 5.15 15.88
N SER A 252 4.72 4.63 15.71
CA SER A 252 3.55 5.37 15.23
C SER A 252 3.01 6.37 16.24
N ALA A 253 1.94 7.05 15.88
CA ALA A 253 1.23 8.01 16.73
C ALA A 253 0.83 7.42 18.10
N ASP A 254 0.41 6.16 18.13
CA ASP A 254 0.05 5.42 19.36
C ASP A 254 1.26 4.87 20.13
N GLY A 255 2.47 5.09 19.64
CA GLY A 255 3.70 4.60 20.25
C GLY A 255 3.99 3.12 20.00
N ASN A 256 3.32 2.50 19.04
CA ASN A 256 3.56 1.13 18.61
C ASN A 256 4.67 1.05 17.56
N THR A 257 5.47 0.00 17.62
CA THR A 257 6.47 -0.27 16.58
C THR A 257 6.02 -1.42 15.71
N ASN A 258 6.22 -1.28 14.40
CA ASN A 258 6.02 -2.33 13.42
C ASN A 258 7.29 -3.15 13.12
N ASP A 259 8.40 -2.90 13.85
CA ASP A 259 9.70 -3.55 13.61
C ASP A 259 9.59 -5.07 13.76
N LEU A 260 9.88 -5.80 12.68
CA LEU A 260 9.76 -7.25 12.51
C LEU A 260 8.32 -7.81 12.55
N ILE A 261 7.33 -6.98 12.84
CA ILE A 261 5.92 -7.40 13.00
C ILE A 261 5.11 -7.00 11.77
N GLY A 262 5.33 -5.80 11.24
CA GLY A 262 4.48 -5.18 10.24
C GLY A 262 3.24 -4.49 10.84
N VAL A 263 2.56 -3.73 10.03
CA VAL A 263 1.30 -3.09 10.38
C VAL A 263 0.16 -4.04 10.00
N PHE A 264 -0.68 -4.39 10.96
CA PHE A 264 -1.88 -5.19 10.68
C PHE A 264 -2.96 -4.30 10.06
N PRO A 265 -3.57 -4.75 8.96
CA PRO A 265 -4.71 -4.03 8.38
C PRO A 265 -5.94 -4.10 9.32
N THR A 266 -6.86 -3.16 9.18
CA THR A 266 -8.17 -3.21 9.86
C THR A 266 -8.97 -4.42 9.40
N LEU A 267 -8.93 -4.71 8.08
CA LEU A 267 -9.49 -5.91 7.48
C LEU A 267 -8.42 -6.64 6.67
N LEU A 268 -8.07 -7.84 7.11
CA LEU A 268 -7.10 -8.71 6.43
C LEU A 268 -7.78 -9.39 5.23
N VAL A 269 -7.60 -8.84 4.05
CA VAL A 269 -8.12 -9.38 2.78
C VAL A 269 -6.97 -9.75 1.84
N ASN A 270 -7.28 -10.52 0.82
CA ASN A 270 -6.33 -10.83 -0.24
C ASN A 270 -5.91 -9.54 -0.96
N SER A 271 -4.62 -9.24 -0.97
CA SER A 271 -4.11 -7.99 -1.56
C SER A 271 -4.46 -7.82 -3.04
N ASN A 272 -4.71 -8.90 -3.78
CA ASN A 272 -5.16 -8.84 -5.17
C ASN A 272 -6.65 -8.46 -5.29
N LEU A 273 -7.45 -8.67 -4.25
CA LEU A 273 -8.87 -8.30 -4.19
C LEU A 273 -9.10 -7.00 -3.41
N ALA A 274 -8.06 -6.46 -2.77
CA ALA A 274 -8.18 -5.31 -1.87
C ALA A 274 -8.80 -4.07 -2.56
N GLN A 275 -8.50 -3.85 -3.84
CA GLN A 275 -9.06 -2.74 -4.60
C GLN A 275 -10.57 -2.91 -4.85
N ASP A 276 -11.02 -4.12 -5.16
CA ASP A 276 -12.44 -4.39 -5.38
C ASP A 276 -13.20 -4.40 -4.04
N VAL A 277 -12.57 -4.88 -2.96
CA VAL A 277 -13.13 -4.75 -1.60
C VAL A 277 -13.24 -3.27 -1.20
N ALA A 278 -12.25 -2.44 -1.53
CA ALA A 278 -12.33 -0.99 -1.28
C ALA A 278 -13.51 -0.35 -2.03
N LYS A 279 -13.73 -0.70 -3.30
CA LYS A 279 -14.87 -0.23 -4.09
C LYS A 279 -16.23 -0.70 -3.55
N LEU A 280 -16.27 -1.86 -2.86
CA LEU A 280 -17.48 -2.32 -2.18
C LEU A 280 -17.75 -1.53 -0.89
N LEU A 281 -16.70 -1.15 -0.15
CA LEU A 281 -16.81 -0.39 1.09
C LEU A 281 -16.99 1.11 0.86
N ALA A 282 -16.72 1.59 -0.33
CA ALA A 282 -16.71 3.00 -0.68
C ALA A 282 -18.05 3.50 -1.27
N GLU A 283 -19.15 2.82 -1.00
CA GLU A 283 -20.47 3.35 -1.38
C GLU A 283 -20.83 4.56 -0.52
N GLU A 284 -21.47 5.53 -1.14
CA GLU A 284 -22.02 6.69 -0.43
C GLU A 284 -23.14 6.25 0.54
N GLU A 285 -23.34 6.98 1.62
CA GLU A 285 -24.44 6.70 2.54
C GLU A 285 -25.78 6.73 1.80
N PRO A 286 -26.50 5.58 1.74
CA PRO A 286 -27.71 5.50 0.95
C PRO A 286 -28.83 6.30 1.60
N SER A 287 -29.58 7.06 0.80
CA SER A 287 -30.78 7.75 1.26
C SER A 287 -31.88 6.81 1.78
N ARG A 288 -31.84 5.53 1.38
CA ARG A 288 -32.64 4.42 1.89
C ARG A 288 -31.73 3.23 2.17
N PRO A 289 -31.71 2.76 3.42
CA PRO A 289 -30.87 1.64 3.85
C PRO A 289 -31.15 0.29 3.18
N GLU A 290 -32.37 0.06 2.67
CA GLU A 290 -32.79 -1.23 2.09
C GLU A 290 -31.83 -1.69 0.99
N GLY A 291 -31.31 -2.90 1.11
CA GLY A 291 -30.34 -3.46 0.17
C GLY A 291 -28.88 -3.15 0.48
N TYR A 292 -28.60 -2.48 1.60
CA TYR A 292 -27.24 -2.14 2.01
C TYR A 292 -26.83 -2.79 3.33
N LEU A 293 -25.53 -3.03 3.48
CA LEU A 293 -24.88 -3.23 4.78
C LEU A 293 -24.17 -1.95 5.20
N ARG A 294 -24.14 -1.70 6.52
CA ARG A 294 -23.32 -0.66 7.14
C ARG A 294 -22.32 -1.33 8.07
N LEU A 295 -21.06 -0.98 7.95
CA LEU A 295 -19.95 -1.47 8.75
C LEU A 295 -19.33 -0.31 9.54
N GLY A 296 -19.29 -0.40 10.87
CA GLY A 296 -18.57 0.53 11.72
C GLY A 296 -17.13 0.04 11.93
N LEU A 297 -16.15 0.75 11.36
CA LEU A 297 -14.74 0.40 11.42
C LEU A 297 -13.91 1.63 11.77
N ASN A 298 -13.10 1.55 12.82
CA ASN A 298 -12.20 2.62 13.25
C ASN A 298 -12.85 4.01 13.42
N GLY A 299 -14.10 4.04 13.85
CA GLY A 299 -14.87 5.29 14.08
C GLY A 299 -15.64 5.81 12.87
N TRP A 300 -15.53 5.15 11.71
CA TRP A 300 -16.23 5.50 10.48
C TRP A 300 -17.28 4.46 10.11
N TYR A 301 -18.32 4.88 9.37
CA TYR A 301 -19.27 3.98 8.73
C TYR A 301 -18.94 3.81 7.26
N PHE A 302 -18.92 2.56 6.80
CA PHE A 302 -18.75 2.16 5.42
C PHE A 302 -20.00 1.43 4.94
N TYR A 303 -20.40 1.66 3.71
CA TYR A 303 -21.64 1.13 3.16
C TYR A 303 -21.32 0.17 2.03
N VAL A 304 -22.05 -0.94 1.96
CA VAL A 304 -21.91 -1.96 0.92
C VAL A 304 -23.26 -2.18 0.25
N ASP A 305 -23.33 -1.89 -1.04
CA ASP A 305 -24.50 -2.26 -1.86
C ASP A 305 -24.51 -3.77 -2.07
N LEU A 306 -25.55 -4.45 -1.59
CA LEU A 306 -25.67 -5.91 -1.64
C LEU A 306 -25.94 -6.43 -3.06
N ASP A 307 -26.58 -5.66 -3.92
CA ASP A 307 -26.80 -6.03 -5.33
C ASP A 307 -25.46 -6.00 -6.07
N LYS A 308 -24.67 -4.95 -5.88
CA LYS A 308 -23.31 -4.86 -6.43
C LYS A 308 -22.40 -5.96 -5.86
N ALA A 309 -22.42 -6.19 -4.55
CA ALA A 309 -21.59 -7.18 -3.89
C ALA A 309 -21.85 -8.62 -4.35
N GLN A 310 -23.09 -8.93 -4.75
CA GLN A 310 -23.48 -10.25 -5.26
C GLN A 310 -23.30 -10.39 -6.78
N ALA A 311 -22.97 -9.32 -7.50
CA ALA A 311 -22.64 -9.41 -8.92
C ALA A 311 -21.40 -10.28 -9.15
N GLU A 312 -21.35 -11.00 -10.27
CA GLU A 312 -20.27 -11.95 -10.60
C GLU A 312 -18.87 -11.32 -10.49
N GLU A 313 -18.75 -10.05 -10.89
CA GLU A 313 -17.51 -9.27 -10.84
C GLU A 313 -16.97 -9.09 -9.40
N TYR A 314 -17.85 -8.85 -8.43
CA TYR A 314 -17.47 -8.55 -7.04
C TYR A 314 -17.60 -9.73 -6.08
N GLN A 315 -18.14 -10.86 -6.54
CA GLN A 315 -18.43 -12.01 -5.66
C GLN A 315 -17.20 -12.51 -4.88
N ALA A 316 -16.03 -12.55 -5.53
CA ALA A 316 -14.78 -12.96 -4.87
C ALA A 316 -14.35 -11.94 -3.81
N ALA A 317 -14.44 -10.64 -4.11
CA ALA A 317 -14.10 -9.56 -3.18
C ALA A 317 -15.07 -9.53 -1.99
N PHE A 318 -16.36 -9.71 -2.24
CA PHE A 318 -17.36 -9.76 -1.17
C PHE A 318 -17.18 -10.98 -0.26
N SER A 319 -16.90 -12.15 -0.82
CA SER A 319 -16.59 -13.34 -0.02
C SER A 319 -15.36 -13.13 0.86
N ASP A 320 -14.32 -12.48 0.33
CA ASP A 320 -13.10 -12.18 1.09
C ASP A 320 -13.34 -11.12 2.18
N LEU A 321 -14.13 -10.08 1.89
CA LEU A 321 -14.60 -9.11 2.86
C LEU A 321 -15.33 -9.79 4.03
N LEU A 322 -16.32 -10.64 3.73
CA LEU A 322 -17.05 -11.37 4.76
C LEU A 322 -16.15 -12.25 5.62
N SER A 323 -15.12 -12.87 5.03
CA SER A 323 -14.16 -13.70 5.77
C SER A 323 -13.22 -12.88 6.68
N ALA A 324 -13.03 -11.61 6.35
CA ALA A 324 -12.17 -10.68 7.10
C ALA A 324 -12.90 -9.94 8.23
N LEU A 325 -14.22 -10.04 8.31
CA LEU A 325 -14.98 -9.35 9.37
C LEU A 325 -14.63 -9.92 10.76
N PRO A 326 -14.26 -9.08 11.72
CA PRO A 326 -14.16 -9.50 13.12
C PRO A 326 -15.54 -9.93 13.66
N PRO A 327 -15.61 -10.88 14.60
CA PRO A 327 -16.88 -11.36 15.13
C PRO A 327 -17.70 -10.29 15.89
N ASP A 328 -17.02 -9.27 16.38
CA ASP A 328 -17.57 -8.16 17.19
C ASP A 328 -17.68 -6.83 16.40
N VAL A 329 -17.56 -6.89 15.06
CA VAL A 329 -17.69 -5.68 14.22
C VAL A 329 -19.08 -5.06 14.39
N ASP A 330 -19.13 -3.73 14.47
CA ASP A 330 -20.40 -2.98 14.37
C ASP A 330 -20.98 -3.13 12.97
N ILE A 331 -22.09 -3.83 12.85
CA ILE A 331 -22.71 -4.14 11.56
C ILE A 331 -24.23 -4.01 11.64
N ALA A 332 -24.80 -3.38 10.63
CA ALA A 332 -26.25 -3.27 10.47
C ALA A 332 -26.65 -3.55 9.02
N ILE A 333 -27.84 -4.13 8.85
CA ILE A 333 -28.49 -4.35 7.56
C ILE A 333 -29.63 -3.36 7.37
N GLY A 334 -29.78 -2.85 6.17
CA GLY A 334 -30.89 -1.98 5.81
C GLY A 334 -32.20 -2.74 5.66
N ALA A 335 -33.24 -2.29 6.36
CA ALA A 335 -34.59 -2.82 6.28
C ALA A 335 -35.60 -1.69 6.09
N GLY A 336 -36.06 -1.50 4.86
CA GLY A 336 -36.88 -0.37 4.46
C GLY A 336 -36.15 0.97 4.63
N SER A 337 -36.57 1.78 5.60
CA SER A 337 -35.93 3.08 5.89
C SER A 337 -35.06 3.09 7.15
N LEU A 338 -34.78 1.93 7.73
CA LEU A 338 -34.09 1.80 9.00
C LEU A 338 -32.85 0.91 8.87
N TRP A 339 -31.84 1.22 9.66
CA TRP A 339 -30.73 0.31 9.93
C TRP A 339 -31.11 -0.61 11.10
N VAL A 340 -30.94 -1.90 10.91
CA VAL A 340 -31.20 -2.94 11.92
C VAL A 340 -29.86 -3.56 12.28
N GLU A 341 -29.45 -3.43 13.54
CA GLU A 341 -28.26 -4.07 14.04
C GLU A 341 -28.35 -5.59 13.88
N THR A 342 -27.25 -6.18 13.45
CA THR A 342 -27.10 -7.61 13.21
C THR A 342 -25.71 -8.05 13.68
N THR A 343 -25.35 -9.29 13.43
CA THR A 343 -24.03 -9.81 13.75
C THR A 343 -23.28 -10.21 12.47
N ALA A 344 -21.95 -10.15 12.50
CA ALA A 344 -21.14 -10.64 11.41
C ALA A 344 -21.49 -12.10 11.04
N ARG A 345 -21.83 -12.93 12.04
CA ARG A 345 -22.26 -14.31 11.85
C ARG A 345 -23.53 -14.40 11.01
N GLU A 346 -24.59 -13.64 11.34
CA GLU A 346 -25.85 -13.64 10.61
C GLU A 346 -25.68 -13.17 9.16
N VAL A 347 -24.83 -12.17 8.95
CA VAL A 347 -24.49 -11.66 7.61
C VAL A 347 -23.75 -12.74 6.80
N VAL A 348 -22.76 -13.40 7.39
CA VAL A 348 -22.01 -14.47 6.76
C VAL A 348 -22.92 -15.67 6.45
N GLU A 349 -23.80 -16.07 7.36
CA GLU A 349 -24.77 -17.16 7.13
C GLU A 349 -25.76 -16.82 6.00
N THR A 350 -26.10 -15.55 5.84
CA THR A 350 -27.07 -15.09 4.82
C THR A 350 -26.41 -14.91 3.45
N TYR A 351 -25.21 -14.35 3.38
CA TYR A 351 -24.59 -13.88 2.14
C TYR A 351 -23.31 -14.64 1.75
N GLY A 352 -22.74 -15.47 2.63
CA GLY A 352 -21.47 -16.17 2.38
C GLY A 352 -21.51 -17.20 1.24
N GLY A 353 -22.69 -17.73 0.93
CA GLY A 353 -22.85 -18.74 -0.12
C GLY A 353 -22.43 -20.16 0.30
N GLU A 354 -22.65 -21.14 -0.57
CA GLU A 354 -22.43 -22.58 -0.26
C GLU A 354 -20.95 -22.95 -0.06
N ASN A 355 -20.03 -22.21 -0.66
CA ASN A 355 -18.59 -22.49 -0.60
C ASN A 355 -17.82 -21.53 0.33
N PHE A 356 -18.51 -20.69 1.07
CA PHE A 356 -17.89 -19.75 1.99
C PHE A 356 -17.21 -20.48 3.14
N GLN A 357 -15.96 -20.11 3.41
CA GLN A 357 -15.21 -20.61 4.57
C GLN A 357 -14.92 -19.44 5.51
N SER A 358 -15.61 -19.43 6.63
CA SER A 358 -15.30 -18.50 7.73
C SER A 358 -13.92 -18.84 8.30
N ARG A 359 -13.17 -17.81 8.67
CA ARG A 359 -11.95 -17.97 9.47
C ARG A 359 -12.25 -18.28 10.95
N TRP A 360 -13.50 -18.12 11.38
CA TRP A 360 -13.89 -18.36 12.76
C TRP A 360 -14.01 -19.86 13.06
N PHE A 361 -13.71 -20.21 14.31
CA PHE A 361 -13.85 -21.55 14.82
C PHE A 361 -15.23 -21.76 15.45
N SER A 362 -15.96 -22.77 15.03
CA SER A 362 -17.29 -23.08 15.56
C SER A 362 -17.24 -23.74 16.94
N ASP A 363 -16.14 -24.45 17.24
CA ASP A 363 -15.96 -25.23 18.48
C ASP A 363 -15.53 -24.37 19.68
N VAL A 364 -15.42 -23.04 19.52
CA VAL A 364 -15.06 -22.11 20.60
C VAL A 364 -16.24 -21.38 21.19
N ALA A 365 -17.46 -21.60 20.71
CA ALA A 365 -18.66 -20.82 21.09
C ALA A 365 -18.91 -20.77 22.61
N ASP A 366 -18.61 -21.86 23.31
CA ASP A 366 -18.77 -21.95 24.79
C ASP A 366 -17.51 -21.47 25.54
N SER A 367 -16.47 -21.04 24.86
CA SER A 367 -15.24 -20.54 25.48
C SER A 367 -15.41 -19.10 25.95
N PRO A 368 -14.95 -18.73 27.15
CA PRO A 368 -14.93 -17.33 27.57
C PRO A 368 -13.97 -16.46 26.75
N TYR A 369 -13.20 -17.07 25.86
CA TYR A 369 -12.23 -16.41 24.96
C TYR A 369 -12.64 -16.53 23.47
N ALA A 370 -13.89 -16.89 23.18
CA ALA A 370 -14.36 -17.13 21.81
C ALA A 370 -14.06 -15.96 20.88
N ASP A 371 -14.39 -14.74 21.30
CA ASP A 371 -14.16 -13.53 20.49
C ASP A 371 -12.68 -13.27 20.26
N ALA A 372 -11.85 -13.36 21.30
CA ALA A 372 -10.40 -13.19 21.16
C ALA A 372 -9.77 -14.25 20.23
N ILE A 373 -10.21 -15.51 20.33
CA ILE A 373 -9.74 -16.60 19.46
C ILE A 373 -10.14 -16.31 18.02
N ASN A 374 -11.40 -15.96 17.78
CA ASN A 374 -11.90 -15.70 16.42
C ASN A 374 -11.32 -14.42 15.83
N THR A 375 -11.08 -13.37 16.63
CA THR A 375 -10.36 -12.17 16.18
C THR A 375 -8.93 -12.52 15.71
N LEU A 376 -8.18 -13.29 16.49
CA LEU A 376 -6.83 -13.74 16.10
C LEU A 376 -6.86 -14.66 14.87
N ALA A 377 -7.91 -15.46 14.71
CA ALA A 377 -8.11 -16.28 13.52
C ALA A 377 -8.40 -15.42 12.28
N THR A 378 -9.20 -14.35 12.44
CA THR A 378 -9.49 -13.39 11.36
C THR A 378 -8.19 -12.75 10.84
N TYR A 379 -7.23 -12.48 11.72
CA TYR A 379 -5.90 -11.97 11.35
C TYR A 379 -4.90 -13.05 10.92
N GLY A 380 -5.32 -14.32 10.81
CA GLY A 380 -4.45 -15.42 10.39
C GLY A 380 -3.36 -15.80 11.40
N ILE A 381 -3.45 -15.31 12.65
CA ILE A 381 -2.51 -15.63 13.73
C ILE A 381 -2.80 -17.01 14.29
N LEU A 382 -4.09 -17.37 14.41
CA LEU A 382 -4.53 -18.68 14.85
C LEU A 382 -5.02 -19.49 13.66
N ASN A 383 -4.48 -20.70 13.50
CA ASN A 383 -4.94 -21.68 12.52
C ASN A 383 -5.50 -22.89 13.25
N GLY A 384 -6.62 -23.42 12.76
CA GLY A 384 -7.22 -24.64 13.29
C GLY A 384 -6.43 -25.90 12.95
N ASP A 385 -6.91 -27.02 13.47
CA ASP A 385 -6.45 -28.33 13.06
C ASP A 385 -6.89 -28.68 11.61
N SER A 386 -6.54 -29.87 11.14
CA SER A 386 -6.90 -30.34 9.80
C SER A 386 -8.42 -30.48 9.56
N SER A 387 -9.22 -30.38 10.62
CA SER A 387 -10.69 -30.42 10.58
C SER A 387 -11.31 -29.04 10.73
N GLY A 388 -10.49 -27.97 10.83
CA GLY A 388 -10.95 -26.60 11.02
C GLY A 388 -11.39 -26.27 12.44
N ASN A 389 -10.99 -27.05 13.46
CA ASN A 389 -11.29 -26.79 14.86
C ASN A 389 -10.12 -26.14 15.58
N PHE A 390 -10.41 -25.27 16.54
CA PHE A 390 -9.42 -24.69 17.46
C PHE A 390 -9.06 -25.61 18.61
N ASN A 391 -10.03 -26.39 19.10
CA ASN A 391 -9.93 -27.28 20.25
C ASN A 391 -9.52 -26.54 21.56
N PRO A 392 -10.38 -25.64 22.08
CA PRO A 392 -10.05 -24.74 23.20
C PRO A 392 -9.70 -25.47 24.50
N SER A 393 -10.09 -26.72 24.65
CA SER A 393 -9.76 -27.57 25.80
C SER A 393 -8.54 -28.48 25.59
N GLY A 394 -7.92 -28.39 24.43
CA GLY A 394 -6.74 -29.20 24.08
C GLY A 394 -5.47 -28.74 24.80
N GLU A 395 -4.52 -29.66 24.97
CA GLU A 395 -3.20 -29.30 25.50
C GLU A 395 -2.36 -28.61 24.43
N LEU A 396 -1.78 -27.45 24.77
CA LEU A 396 -0.86 -26.71 23.91
C LEU A 396 0.55 -27.30 24.02
N THR A 397 1.08 -27.85 22.93
CA THR A 397 2.45 -28.31 22.87
C THR A 397 3.45 -27.14 22.77
N ARG A 398 4.72 -27.39 23.13
CA ARG A 398 5.79 -26.41 22.99
C ARG A 398 5.98 -25.96 21.53
N SER A 399 5.86 -26.88 20.57
CA SER A 399 5.98 -26.56 19.14
C SER A 399 4.85 -25.67 18.65
N GLN A 400 3.60 -25.92 19.09
CA GLN A 400 2.46 -25.06 18.77
C GLN A 400 2.62 -23.66 19.37
N LEU A 401 3.07 -23.56 20.64
CA LEU A 401 3.35 -22.27 21.26
C LEU A 401 4.43 -21.49 20.48
N CYS A 402 5.53 -22.16 20.08
CA CYS A 402 6.57 -21.51 19.27
C CYS A 402 6.04 -21.06 17.90
N ALA A 403 5.19 -21.85 17.26
CA ALA A 403 4.56 -21.49 15.99
C ALA A 403 3.67 -20.24 16.14
N LEU A 404 2.83 -20.20 17.19
CA LEU A 404 1.99 -19.04 17.50
C LEU A 404 2.83 -17.77 17.75
N MET A 405 3.90 -17.90 18.54
CA MET A 405 4.79 -16.76 18.81
C MET A 405 5.54 -16.27 17.57
N ALA A 406 5.71 -17.10 16.55
CA ALA A 406 6.35 -16.72 15.29
C ALA A 406 5.35 -16.09 14.30
N GLN A 407 4.06 -16.36 14.47
CA GLN A 407 2.98 -15.80 13.63
C GLN A 407 2.45 -14.44 14.18
N ALA A 408 2.48 -14.29 15.50
CA ALA A 408 2.11 -13.04 16.17
C ALA A 408 3.24 -11.99 16.09
#